data_fe5cd40c4881b39eb59abf768baa9f88
#
_entry.id   fe5cd40c4881b39eb59abf768baa9f88
#
_cell.length_a   1.000
_cell.length_b   1.000
_cell.length_c   1.000
_cell.angle_alpha   90.00
_cell.angle_beta   90.00
_cell.angle_gamma   90.00
#
_symmetry.space_group_name_H-M   'P 1'
#
loop_
_entity.id
_entity.type
_entity.pdbx_description
1 polymer ?
#
loop_
_entity_poly.entity_id
_entity_poly.type
_entity_poly.pdbx_seq_one_letter_code
_entity_poly.pdbx_strand_id
1 'polypeptide(L)'
;VVDIGLGKEDRDPAHLMMPRSRDVACLLDFEAPTGARRTIWPGRDLDKAGGPGAHKFDYGHALVLSGGPGRTGAARLAARGALRIGAGLVTLGVPPAAQMEVATHVTALMLTRVADDDALNKVLGDDRINALCLGPGLGLHDHAASLVDAVLGGAHLGPTRRVVFDADALTLIAQDKARMSALNEHAVLTPHGGEFARLFPDIAEKLAAVPDRGPAYSKVDAVRDAAARSGAVVLFKGPDTVIAHPDGRASVHAAIDGRAVPWLATAGAGD
;
A
#
# COMPACT_ATOMS: atom_id res chain seq x y z
N VAL A 1 7.05 26.58 -5.11
CA VAL A 1 8.02 25.51 -5.47
C VAL A 1 8.92 25.38 -4.28
N VAL A 2 8.74 24.30 -3.49
CA VAL A 2 9.69 23.98 -2.45
C VAL A 2 10.87 23.33 -3.14
N ASP A 3 12.02 24.00 -3.13
CA ASP A 3 13.28 23.39 -3.55
C ASP A 3 13.65 22.34 -2.48
N ILE A 4 13.46 21.09 -2.82
CA ILE A 4 13.79 19.94 -1.94
C ILE A 4 15.25 19.53 -2.09
N GLY A 5 16.11 20.38 -2.66
CA GLY A 5 17.55 20.17 -2.75
C GLY A 5 17.99 19.14 -3.80
N LEU A 6 17.16 18.89 -4.79
CA LEU A 6 17.54 18.02 -5.92
C LEU A 6 18.51 18.78 -6.84
N GLY A 7 19.76 18.31 -6.92
CA GLY A 7 20.73 18.82 -7.87
C GLY A 7 20.30 18.65 -9.32
N LYS A 8 20.95 19.38 -10.25
CA LYS A 8 20.67 19.25 -11.69
C LYS A 8 20.91 17.83 -12.24
N GLU A 9 21.77 17.07 -11.59
CA GLU A 9 22.13 15.70 -11.98
C GLU A 9 21.01 14.70 -11.73
N ASP A 10 20.11 15.00 -10.78
CA ASP A 10 18.96 14.14 -10.45
C ASP A 10 17.81 14.24 -11.47
N ARG A 11 17.96 15.08 -12.48
CA ARG A 11 16.97 15.26 -13.57
C ARG A 11 17.20 14.37 -14.79
N ASP A 12 18.30 13.63 -14.80
CA ASP A 12 18.57 12.64 -15.87
C ASP A 12 17.60 11.46 -15.74
N PRO A 13 16.81 11.14 -16.77
CA PRO A 13 15.91 9.99 -16.77
C PRO A 13 16.59 8.65 -16.47
N ALA A 14 17.89 8.52 -16.76
CA ALA A 14 18.66 7.33 -16.43
C ALA A 14 18.94 7.15 -14.93
N HIS A 15 18.81 8.22 -14.12
CA HIS A 15 19.02 8.23 -12.68
C HIS A 15 17.72 8.22 -11.86
N LEU A 16 16.54 8.14 -12.46
CA LEU A 16 15.25 7.94 -11.76
C LEU A 16 15.09 6.53 -11.16
N MET A 17 16.17 5.81 -11.00
CA MET A 17 16.29 4.72 -10.05
C MET A 17 16.13 5.31 -8.64
N MET A 18 15.41 4.63 -7.73
CA MET A 18 15.30 5.02 -6.33
C MET A 18 16.64 5.54 -5.82
N PRO A 19 16.68 6.72 -5.19
CA PRO A 19 17.94 7.32 -4.77
C PRO A 19 18.70 6.33 -3.89
N ARG A 20 19.95 6.07 -4.24
CA ARG A 20 20.83 5.21 -3.44
C ARG A 20 21.26 5.90 -2.14
N SER A 21 21.09 7.21 -2.06
CA SER A 21 21.36 8.02 -0.87
C SER A 21 20.13 8.12 0.02
N ARG A 22 20.32 7.94 1.34
CA ARG A 22 19.27 8.14 2.35
C ARG A 22 18.88 9.60 2.52
N ASP A 23 19.68 10.53 1.98
CA ASP A 23 19.56 11.96 2.23
C ASP A 23 18.65 12.65 1.21
N VAL A 24 18.27 11.96 0.13
CA VAL A 24 17.46 12.51 -0.97
C VAL A 24 16.14 11.74 -1.08
N ALA A 25 15.03 12.48 -1.24
CA ALA A 25 13.73 11.92 -1.62
C ALA A 25 13.56 12.06 -3.14
N CYS A 26 13.11 10.99 -3.81
CA CYS A 26 12.83 11.01 -5.24
C CYS A 26 11.42 11.54 -5.49
N LEU A 27 11.29 12.55 -6.36
CA LEU A 27 9.99 13.01 -6.87
C LEU A 27 9.52 12.04 -7.96
N LEU A 28 8.39 11.39 -7.72
CA LEU A 28 7.73 10.55 -8.72
C LEU A 28 6.93 11.44 -9.67
N ASP A 29 7.38 11.53 -10.92
CA ASP A 29 6.69 12.21 -11.99
C ASP A 29 6.16 11.18 -12.99
N PHE A 30 4.83 11.13 -13.13
CA PHE A 30 4.14 10.21 -14.03
C PHE A 30 3.84 10.84 -15.41
N GLU A 31 4.14 12.12 -15.61
CA GLU A 31 4.02 12.76 -16.92
C GLU A 31 5.21 12.36 -17.79
N ALA A 32 5.01 11.38 -18.66
CA ALA A 32 6.00 11.09 -19.71
C ALA A 32 6.00 12.25 -20.72
N PRO A 33 7.19 12.76 -21.14
CA PRO A 33 7.28 13.54 -22.37
C PRO A 33 6.68 12.72 -23.50
N THR A 34 5.93 13.37 -24.38
CA THR A 34 5.24 12.73 -25.52
C THR A 34 6.16 11.71 -26.21
N GLY A 35 5.79 10.44 -26.12
CA GLY A 35 6.45 9.34 -26.82
C GLY A 35 7.35 8.40 -25.98
N ALA A 36 7.66 8.71 -24.73
CA ALA A 36 8.42 7.79 -23.88
C ALA A 36 7.52 7.18 -22.79
N ARG A 37 7.29 5.86 -22.84
CA ARG A 37 6.75 5.12 -21.69
C ARG A 37 7.80 5.17 -20.57
N ARG A 38 7.52 5.87 -19.48
CA ARG A 38 8.39 5.83 -18.30
C ARG A 38 8.06 4.60 -17.47
N THR A 39 9.01 3.74 -17.33
CA THR A 39 8.99 2.63 -16.37
C THR A 39 9.21 3.21 -15.00
N ILE A 40 8.21 3.15 -14.13
CA ILE A 40 8.31 3.56 -12.71
C ILE A 40 9.28 2.61 -11.97
N TRP A 41 9.54 1.45 -12.53
CA TRP A 41 10.34 0.39 -11.96
C TRP A 41 11.40 -0.09 -12.97
N PRO A 42 12.68 0.07 -12.69
CA PRO A 42 13.70 -0.47 -13.59
C PRO A 42 13.52 -1.98 -13.78
N GLY A 43 13.23 -2.41 -15.00
CA GLY A 43 13.14 -3.82 -15.36
C GLY A 43 11.79 -4.51 -15.15
N ARG A 44 10.73 -3.79 -14.73
CA ARG A 44 9.36 -4.32 -14.74
C ARG A 44 8.42 -3.33 -15.38
N ASP A 45 8.02 -3.63 -16.60
CA ASP A 45 6.88 -2.97 -17.23
C ASP A 45 5.61 -3.33 -16.44
N LEU A 46 4.81 -2.32 -16.08
CA LEU A 46 3.43 -2.53 -15.64
C LEU A 46 2.57 -3.06 -16.81
N ASP A 47 3.13 -3.09 -18.00
CA ASP A 47 2.51 -3.64 -19.19
C ASP A 47 2.70 -5.16 -19.22
N LYS A 48 1.63 -5.90 -19.44
CA LYS A 48 1.65 -7.35 -19.62
C LYS A 48 2.22 -7.78 -21.00
N ALA A 49 3.09 -6.99 -21.58
CA ALA A 49 3.81 -7.32 -22.81
C ALA A 49 4.89 -8.38 -22.54
N GLY A 50 4.51 -9.48 -21.90
CA GLY A 50 5.35 -10.66 -21.76
C GLY A 50 5.62 -11.27 -23.13
N GLY A 51 6.84 -11.81 -23.30
CA GLY A 51 7.20 -12.54 -24.51
C GLY A 51 6.29 -13.74 -24.79
N PRO A 52 6.43 -14.40 -25.95
CA PRO A 52 5.65 -15.59 -26.28
C PRO A 52 5.71 -16.64 -25.16
N GLY A 53 4.56 -17.04 -24.64
CA GLY A 53 4.44 -18.02 -23.57
C GLY A 53 4.25 -17.46 -22.15
N ALA A 54 4.15 -16.14 -21.97
CA ALA A 54 3.86 -15.55 -20.67
C ALA A 54 2.53 -16.07 -20.10
N HIS A 55 2.56 -16.47 -18.84
CA HIS A 55 1.45 -17.08 -18.12
C HIS A 55 0.90 -16.11 -17.06
N LYS A 56 -0.38 -16.20 -16.73
CA LYS A 56 -1.01 -15.29 -15.74
C LYS A 56 -0.29 -15.23 -14.39
N PHE A 57 0.34 -16.30 -13.94
CA PHE A 57 1.08 -16.32 -12.68
C PHE A 57 2.44 -15.63 -12.75
N ASP A 58 2.98 -15.36 -13.95
CA ASP A 58 4.20 -14.57 -14.12
C ASP A 58 3.99 -13.11 -13.72
N TYR A 59 2.72 -12.67 -13.73
CA TYR A 59 2.31 -11.32 -13.34
C TYR A 59 1.75 -11.25 -11.91
N GLY A 60 1.95 -12.30 -11.11
CA GLY A 60 1.55 -12.38 -9.72
C GLY A 60 0.06 -12.69 -9.50
N HIS A 61 -0.21 -13.13 -8.27
CA HIS A 61 -1.55 -13.41 -7.77
C HIS A 61 -1.81 -12.63 -6.49
N ALA A 62 -2.77 -11.72 -6.51
CA ALA A 62 -3.17 -10.95 -5.35
C ALA A 62 -4.42 -11.54 -4.68
N LEU A 63 -4.39 -11.64 -3.34
CA LEU A 63 -5.57 -11.88 -2.51
C LEU A 63 -5.98 -10.56 -1.85
N VAL A 64 -7.24 -10.16 -2.00
CA VAL A 64 -7.79 -8.98 -1.32
C VAL A 64 -8.89 -9.44 -0.37
N LEU A 65 -8.75 -9.17 0.92
CA LEU A 65 -9.78 -9.50 1.89
C LEU A 65 -10.86 -8.43 1.94
N SER A 66 -12.10 -8.88 1.97
CA SER A 66 -13.29 -8.02 2.03
C SER A 66 -13.89 -8.00 3.42
N GLY A 67 -14.55 -6.90 3.74
CA GLY A 67 -15.44 -6.83 4.89
C GLY A 67 -16.73 -7.62 4.71
N GLY A 68 -17.59 -7.56 5.73
CA GLY A 68 -18.91 -8.18 5.74
C GLY A 68 -19.91 -7.52 4.77
N PRO A 69 -21.17 -8.01 4.76
CA PRO A 69 -22.22 -7.44 3.92
C PRO A 69 -22.36 -5.92 4.07
N GLY A 70 -22.54 -5.22 2.94
CA GLY A 70 -22.57 -3.76 2.90
C GLY A 70 -21.22 -3.05 3.06
N ARG A 71 -20.14 -3.77 3.30
CA ARG A 71 -18.76 -3.24 3.44
C ARG A 71 -17.78 -3.80 2.43
N THR A 72 -18.26 -4.31 1.31
CA THR A 72 -17.45 -4.98 0.29
C THR A 72 -16.89 -4.03 -0.77
N GLY A 73 -17.39 -2.80 -0.84
CA GLY A 73 -17.12 -1.86 -1.93
C GLY A 73 -15.66 -1.54 -2.15
N ALA A 74 -14.95 -1.14 -1.09
CA ALA A 74 -13.53 -0.77 -1.16
C ALA A 74 -12.64 -1.96 -1.56
N ALA A 75 -12.88 -3.15 -1.01
CA ALA A 75 -12.15 -4.36 -1.40
C ALA A 75 -12.36 -4.72 -2.88
N ARG A 76 -13.57 -4.56 -3.40
CA ARG A 76 -13.88 -4.76 -4.83
C ARG A 76 -13.14 -3.75 -5.72
N LEU A 77 -13.07 -2.48 -5.28
CA LEU A 77 -12.32 -1.45 -6.01
C LEU A 77 -10.82 -1.74 -5.98
N ALA A 78 -10.26 -2.09 -4.84
CA ALA A 78 -8.84 -2.48 -4.71
C ALA A 78 -8.50 -3.69 -5.59
N ALA A 79 -9.34 -4.72 -5.59
CA ALA A 79 -9.15 -5.91 -6.43
C ALA A 79 -9.22 -5.59 -7.94
N ARG A 80 -10.16 -4.72 -8.35
CA ARG A 80 -10.23 -4.23 -9.75
C ARG A 80 -9.01 -3.38 -10.10
N GLY A 81 -8.55 -2.53 -9.17
CA GLY A 81 -7.34 -1.74 -9.33
C GLY A 81 -6.11 -2.64 -9.55
N ALA A 82 -5.97 -3.69 -8.75
CA ALA A 82 -4.88 -4.66 -8.89
C ALA A 82 -4.87 -5.33 -10.28
N LEU A 83 -6.03 -5.73 -10.83
CA LEU A 83 -6.12 -6.23 -12.20
C LEU A 83 -5.72 -5.18 -13.23
N ARG A 84 -6.17 -3.94 -13.05
CA ARG A 84 -5.91 -2.85 -14.00
C ARG A 84 -4.44 -2.45 -14.05
N ILE A 85 -3.74 -2.52 -12.92
CA ILE A 85 -2.30 -2.21 -12.86
C ILE A 85 -1.42 -3.37 -13.34
N GLY A 86 -2.01 -4.54 -13.64
CA GLY A 86 -1.26 -5.62 -14.29
C GLY A 86 -1.19 -6.94 -13.53
N ALA A 87 -1.81 -7.10 -12.36
CA ALA A 87 -1.85 -8.40 -11.70
C ALA A 87 -2.40 -9.49 -12.63
N GLY A 88 -1.77 -10.66 -12.64
CA GLY A 88 -2.15 -11.77 -13.50
C GLY A 88 -3.41 -12.46 -13.04
N LEU A 89 -3.60 -12.53 -11.72
CA LEU A 89 -4.78 -13.08 -11.07
C LEU A 89 -5.08 -12.28 -9.81
N VAL A 90 -6.37 -12.04 -9.55
CA VAL A 90 -6.81 -11.44 -8.30
C VAL A 90 -7.98 -12.24 -7.75
N THR A 91 -7.88 -12.60 -6.48
CA THR A 91 -8.91 -13.29 -5.71
C THR A 91 -9.44 -12.38 -4.62
N LEU A 92 -10.76 -12.29 -4.49
CA LEU A 92 -11.42 -11.69 -3.34
C LEU A 92 -11.68 -12.78 -2.29
N GLY A 93 -11.11 -12.62 -1.11
CA GLY A 93 -11.43 -13.41 0.08
C GLY A 93 -12.58 -12.74 0.84
N VAL A 94 -13.72 -13.42 0.92
CA VAL A 94 -14.93 -12.83 1.50
C VAL A 94 -15.49 -13.68 2.62
N PRO A 95 -16.05 -13.07 3.68
CA PRO A 95 -16.79 -13.82 4.69
C PRO A 95 -18.03 -14.45 4.06
N PRO A 96 -18.49 -15.62 4.57
CA PRO A 96 -19.63 -16.36 4.00
C PRO A 96 -20.86 -15.50 3.75
N ALA A 97 -21.18 -14.59 4.67
CA ALA A 97 -22.37 -13.74 4.58
C ALA A 97 -22.30 -12.71 3.44
N ALA A 98 -21.11 -12.31 2.99
CA ALA A 98 -20.93 -11.35 1.90
C ALA A 98 -20.76 -12.00 0.52
N GLN A 99 -20.65 -13.33 0.46
CA GLN A 99 -20.29 -14.03 -0.77
C GLN A 99 -21.28 -13.75 -1.92
N MET A 100 -22.59 -13.81 -1.65
CA MET A 100 -23.61 -13.56 -2.67
C MET A 100 -23.58 -12.10 -3.15
N GLU A 101 -23.45 -11.15 -2.22
CA GLU A 101 -23.32 -9.73 -2.57
C GLU A 101 -22.14 -9.50 -3.52
N VAL A 102 -20.98 -10.02 -3.19
CA VAL A 102 -19.78 -9.83 -4.03
C VAL A 102 -19.91 -10.55 -5.37
N ALA A 103 -20.43 -11.78 -5.39
CA ALA A 103 -20.57 -12.58 -6.61
C ALA A 103 -21.43 -11.89 -7.68
N THR A 104 -22.44 -11.12 -7.28
CA THR A 104 -23.28 -10.37 -8.23
C THR A 104 -22.62 -9.14 -8.82
N HIS A 105 -21.48 -8.69 -8.28
CA HIS A 105 -20.81 -7.45 -8.69
C HIS A 105 -19.44 -7.66 -9.35
N VAL A 106 -18.97 -8.88 -9.44
CA VAL A 106 -17.66 -9.18 -10.02
C VAL A 106 -17.77 -10.15 -11.20
N THR A 107 -16.87 -10.00 -12.18
CA THR A 107 -16.80 -10.86 -13.36
C THR A 107 -15.43 -11.48 -13.56
N ALA A 108 -14.39 -10.67 -13.60
CA ALA A 108 -13.00 -11.12 -13.87
C ALA A 108 -12.18 -11.42 -12.61
N LEU A 109 -12.77 -11.24 -11.42
CA LEU A 109 -12.14 -11.54 -10.14
C LEU A 109 -12.54 -12.94 -9.68
N MET A 110 -11.57 -13.67 -9.15
CA MET A 110 -11.86 -14.93 -8.45
C MET A 110 -12.46 -14.62 -7.08
N LEU A 111 -13.29 -15.53 -6.57
CA LEU A 111 -13.95 -15.39 -5.29
C LEU A 111 -13.69 -16.64 -4.44
N THR A 112 -13.26 -16.42 -3.19
CA THR A 112 -13.06 -17.49 -2.21
C THR A 112 -13.67 -17.15 -0.87
N ARG A 113 -14.11 -18.16 -0.11
CA ARG A 113 -14.62 -17.97 1.26
C ARG A 113 -13.47 -17.89 2.23
N VAL A 114 -13.49 -16.86 3.07
CA VAL A 114 -12.61 -16.72 4.23
C VAL A 114 -13.52 -16.50 5.43
N ALA A 115 -13.82 -17.57 6.15
CA ALA A 115 -14.74 -17.52 7.27
C ALA A 115 -14.03 -17.13 8.58
N ASP A 116 -12.75 -17.44 8.68
CA ASP A 116 -11.91 -17.29 9.88
C ASP A 116 -10.42 -17.32 9.48
N ASP A 117 -9.55 -17.25 10.47
CA ASP A 117 -8.10 -17.34 10.32
C ASP A 117 -7.62 -18.69 9.80
N ASP A 118 -8.26 -19.80 10.19
CA ASP A 118 -7.95 -21.14 9.64
C ASP A 118 -8.24 -21.20 8.15
N ALA A 119 -9.39 -20.67 7.72
CA ALA A 119 -9.74 -20.59 6.30
C ALA A 119 -8.77 -19.68 5.54
N LEU A 120 -8.34 -18.57 6.15
CA LEU A 120 -7.32 -17.69 5.57
C LEU A 120 -5.98 -18.41 5.42
N ASN A 121 -5.51 -19.09 6.46
CA ASN A 121 -4.27 -19.86 6.44
C ASN A 121 -4.29 -20.93 5.35
N LYS A 122 -5.43 -21.61 5.18
CA LYS A 122 -5.61 -22.59 4.10
C LYS A 122 -5.51 -21.97 2.71
N VAL A 123 -6.10 -20.80 2.50
CA VAL A 123 -6.00 -20.07 1.22
C VAL A 123 -4.56 -19.60 0.98
N LEU A 124 -3.89 -19.08 2.02
CA LEU A 124 -2.51 -18.62 1.96
C LEU A 124 -1.47 -19.75 1.85
N GLY A 125 -1.89 -21.00 1.99
CA GLY A 125 -1.09 -22.19 1.66
C GLY A 125 -0.81 -22.31 0.16
N ASP A 126 -1.48 -21.55 -0.70
CA ASP A 126 -1.11 -21.42 -2.11
C ASP A 126 0.04 -20.40 -2.27
N ASP A 127 1.25 -20.88 -2.50
CA ASP A 127 2.47 -20.08 -2.64
C ASP A 127 2.45 -19.16 -3.87
N ARG A 128 1.52 -19.34 -4.80
CA ARG A 128 1.33 -18.46 -5.94
C ARG A 128 0.72 -17.12 -5.55
N ILE A 129 0.06 -17.04 -4.38
CA ILE A 129 -0.44 -15.78 -3.81
C ILE A 129 0.76 -15.02 -3.25
N ASN A 130 1.27 -14.05 -3.99
CA ASN A 130 2.46 -13.27 -3.66
C ASN A 130 2.16 -11.83 -3.23
N ALA A 131 0.90 -11.43 -3.25
CA ALA A 131 0.44 -10.15 -2.71
C ALA A 131 -0.87 -10.35 -1.91
N LEU A 132 -0.97 -9.67 -0.77
CA LEU A 132 -2.15 -9.67 0.08
C LEU A 132 -2.52 -8.23 0.42
N CYS A 133 -3.81 -7.92 0.39
CA CYS A 133 -4.33 -6.64 0.88
C CYS A 133 -5.47 -6.92 1.86
N LEU A 134 -5.39 -6.30 3.05
CA LEU A 134 -6.44 -6.40 4.06
C LEU A 134 -6.62 -5.07 4.79
N GLY A 135 -7.86 -4.86 5.24
CA GLY A 135 -8.23 -3.68 6.02
C GLY A 135 -9.46 -2.96 5.51
N PRO A 136 -9.61 -2.66 4.21
CA PRO A 136 -10.76 -1.91 3.72
C PRO A 136 -12.08 -2.60 4.06
N GLY A 137 -12.86 -1.95 4.97
CA GLY A 137 -14.16 -2.46 5.42
C GLY A 137 -14.12 -3.70 6.31
N LEU A 138 -12.94 -4.10 6.79
CA LEU A 138 -12.74 -5.32 7.59
C LEU A 138 -13.49 -5.28 8.93
N GLY A 139 -13.59 -4.07 9.52
CA GLY A 139 -14.13 -3.85 10.85
C GLY A 139 -13.06 -3.94 11.93
N LEU A 140 -13.49 -3.65 13.19
CA LEU A 140 -12.59 -3.58 14.36
C LEU A 140 -12.95 -4.63 15.43
N HIS A 141 -13.70 -5.66 15.05
CA HIS A 141 -14.14 -6.74 15.95
C HIS A 141 -13.06 -7.85 16.02
N ASP A 142 -13.19 -8.74 17.02
CA ASP A 142 -12.21 -9.80 17.31
C ASP A 142 -11.90 -10.68 16.11
N HIS A 143 -12.90 -11.01 15.29
CA HIS A 143 -12.67 -11.77 14.07
C HIS A 143 -11.81 -11.01 13.04
N ALA A 144 -11.99 -9.70 12.90
CA ALA A 144 -11.09 -8.88 12.04
C ALA A 144 -9.67 -8.85 12.60
N ALA A 145 -9.56 -8.75 13.93
CA ALA A 145 -8.29 -8.80 14.63
C ALA A 145 -7.57 -10.15 14.40
N SER A 146 -8.27 -11.28 14.50
CA SER A 146 -7.68 -12.62 14.27
C SER A 146 -7.15 -12.79 12.86
N LEU A 147 -7.80 -12.21 11.84
CA LEU A 147 -7.28 -12.23 10.47
C LEU A 147 -5.98 -11.42 10.33
N VAL A 148 -5.88 -10.26 10.99
CA VAL A 148 -4.64 -9.47 11.03
C VAL A 148 -3.54 -10.25 11.76
N ASP A 149 -3.86 -10.85 12.90
CA ASP A 149 -2.91 -11.65 13.69
C ASP A 149 -2.41 -12.87 12.92
N ALA A 150 -3.27 -13.57 12.20
CA ALA A 150 -2.89 -14.70 11.35
C ALA A 150 -1.87 -14.29 10.27
N VAL A 151 -2.03 -13.10 9.69
CA VAL A 151 -1.09 -12.58 8.69
C VAL A 151 0.23 -12.16 9.31
N LEU A 152 0.20 -11.48 10.45
CA LEU A 152 1.40 -10.97 11.13
C LEU A 152 2.18 -12.07 11.86
N GLY A 153 1.48 -13.01 12.49
CA GLY A 153 2.08 -14.07 13.31
C GLY A 153 2.56 -15.30 12.55
N GLY A 154 2.17 -15.43 11.27
CA GLY A 154 2.49 -16.58 10.44
C GLY A 154 3.67 -16.36 9.49
N ALA A 155 4.01 -17.41 8.73
CA ALA A 155 5.00 -17.32 7.64
C ALA A 155 4.46 -16.56 6.41
N HIS A 156 3.37 -15.79 6.57
CA HIS A 156 2.68 -15.14 5.46
C HIS A 156 3.26 -13.77 5.10
N LEU A 157 3.99 -13.14 6.03
CA LEU A 157 4.68 -11.87 5.82
C LEU A 157 6.17 -12.12 5.61
N GLY A 158 6.60 -12.29 4.37
CA GLY A 158 7.97 -12.69 4.06
C GLY A 158 8.40 -12.37 2.63
N PRO A 159 9.59 -12.81 2.22
CA PRO A 159 10.21 -12.41 0.94
C PRO A 159 9.38 -12.79 -0.29
N THR A 160 8.58 -13.84 -0.22
CA THR A 160 7.74 -14.33 -1.32
C THR A 160 6.39 -13.65 -1.39
N ARG A 161 5.96 -12.96 -0.32
CA ARG A 161 4.64 -12.32 -0.23
C ARG A 161 4.74 -10.93 0.38
N ARG A 162 4.14 -9.95 -0.30
CA ARG A 162 3.99 -8.59 0.20
C ARG A 162 2.58 -8.39 0.72
N VAL A 163 2.46 -7.65 1.84
CA VAL A 163 1.16 -7.41 2.48
C VAL A 163 0.91 -5.90 2.59
N VAL A 164 -0.22 -5.46 2.06
CA VAL A 164 -0.73 -4.09 2.23
C VAL A 164 -1.75 -4.08 3.34
N PHE A 165 -1.50 -3.26 4.35
CA PHE A 165 -2.43 -2.96 5.44
C PHE A 165 -3.00 -1.55 5.24
N ASP A 166 -4.33 -1.44 5.18
CA ASP A 166 -5.04 -0.18 4.98
C ASP A 166 -6.22 -0.07 5.96
N ALA A 167 -6.76 1.13 6.15
CA ALA A 167 -8.01 1.39 6.86
C ALA A 167 -8.11 0.67 8.23
N ASP A 168 -9.12 -0.20 8.41
CA ASP A 168 -9.38 -0.88 9.69
C ASP A 168 -8.20 -1.72 10.18
N ALA A 169 -7.40 -2.33 9.27
CA ALA A 169 -6.21 -3.07 9.67
C ALA A 169 -5.15 -2.17 10.31
N LEU A 170 -4.97 -0.94 9.83
CA LEU A 170 -4.06 0.03 10.44
C LEU A 170 -4.52 0.41 11.85
N THR A 171 -5.83 0.56 12.04
CA THR A 171 -6.41 0.83 13.37
C THR A 171 -6.17 -0.35 14.32
N LEU A 172 -6.38 -1.58 13.87
CA LEU A 172 -6.12 -2.78 14.67
C LEU A 172 -4.62 -2.93 15.02
N ILE A 173 -3.72 -2.59 14.11
CA ILE A 173 -2.27 -2.58 14.36
C ILE A 173 -1.91 -1.51 15.40
N ALA A 174 -2.49 -0.30 15.29
CA ALA A 174 -2.23 0.78 16.24
C ALA A 174 -2.69 0.48 17.68
N GLN A 175 -3.68 -0.39 17.85
CA GLN A 175 -4.21 -0.78 19.15
C GLN A 175 -3.37 -1.80 19.91
N ASP A 176 -2.42 -2.47 19.24
CA ASP A 176 -1.65 -3.55 19.83
C ASP A 176 -0.15 -3.43 19.48
N LYS A 177 0.67 -3.27 20.51
CA LYS A 177 2.13 -3.18 20.37
C LYS A 177 2.74 -4.45 19.78
N ALA A 178 2.16 -5.62 20.04
CA ALA A 178 2.65 -6.88 19.49
C ALA A 178 2.47 -6.90 17.96
N ARG A 179 1.32 -6.44 17.46
CA ARG A 179 1.07 -6.29 16.02
C ARG A 179 2.03 -5.32 15.35
N MET A 180 2.26 -4.17 16.01
CA MET A 180 3.26 -3.19 15.52
C MET A 180 4.66 -3.79 15.46
N SER A 181 5.06 -4.57 16.46
CA SER A 181 6.38 -5.21 16.51
C SER A 181 6.55 -6.38 15.54
N ALA A 182 5.45 -6.96 15.05
CA ALA A 182 5.46 -8.05 14.07
C ALA A 182 5.61 -7.57 12.62
N LEU A 183 5.54 -6.24 12.39
CA LEU A 183 5.75 -5.66 11.07
C LEU A 183 7.21 -5.82 10.63
N ASN A 184 7.41 -5.90 9.32
CA ASN A 184 8.73 -5.96 8.69
C ASN A 184 8.72 -5.31 7.30
N GLU A 185 9.84 -5.31 6.59
CA GLU A 185 10.02 -4.69 5.27
C GLU A 185 9.12 -5.26 4.14
N HIS A 186 8.42 -6.35 4.39
CA HIS A 186 7.46 -6.94 3.47
C HIS A 186 6.04 -6.43 3.67
N ALA A 187 5.81 -5.65 4.74
CA ALA A 187 4.57 -4.93 5.00
C ALA A 187 4.59 -3.55 4.35
N VAL A 188 3.44 -3.12 3.84
CA VAL A 188 3.17 -1.77 3.35
C VAL A 188 1.99 -1.21 4.12
N LEU A 189 2.20 -0.13 4.86
CA LEU A 189 1.17 0.61 5.57
C LEU A 189 0.75 1.81 4.72
N THR A 190 -0.56 2.02 4.55
CA THR A 190 -1.09 3.10 3.69
C THR A 190 -1.95 4.10 4.47
N PRO A 191 -1.43 4.73 5.55
CA PRO A 191 -2.23 5.61 6.37
C PRO A 191 -2.58 6.95 5.68
N HIS A 192 -3.80 7.43 5.89
CA HIS A 192 -4.12 8.85 5.80
C HIS A 192 -3.73 9.58 7.11
N GLY A 193 -3.89 10.93 7.19
CA GLY A 193 -3.45 11.71 8.34
C GLY A 193 -3.95 11.21 9.70
N GLY A 194 -5.22 10.85 9.80
CA GLY A 194 -5.79 10.34 11.05
C GLY A 194 -5.30 8.95 11.44
N GLU A 195 -5.06 8.07 10.48
CA GLU A 195 -4.48 6.74 10.70
C GLU A 195 -2.99 6.86 11.08
N PHE A 196 -2.26 7.76 10.41
CA PHE A 196 -0.87 8.03 10.73
C PHE A 196 -0.70 8.52 12.17
N ALA A 197 -1.56 9.43 12.63
CA ALA A 197 -1.53 9.93 14.00
C ALA A 197 -1.87 8.83 15.04
N ARG A 198 -2.68 7.83 14.72
CA ARG A 198 -2.93 6.68 15.60
C ARG A 198 -1.74 5.72 15.67
N LEU A 199 -1.09 5.46 14.53
CA LEU A 199 0.07 4.57 14.45
C LEU A 199 1.31 5.20 15.09
N PHE A 200 1.52 6.51 14.87
CA PHE A 200 2.74 7.23 15.23
C PHE A 200 2.41 8.59 15.87
N PRO A 201 1.78 8.62 17.07
CA PRO A 201 1.24 9.83 17.66
C PRO A 201 2.30 10.92 17.91
N ASP A 202 3.46 10.55 18.42
CA ASP A 202 4.57 11.47 18.68
C ASP A 202 5.21 12.03 17.40
N ILE A 203 5.29 11.22 16.34
CA ILE A 203 5.76 11.69 15.02
C ILE A 203 4.74 12.67 14.42
N ALA A 204 3.45 12.36 14.52
CA ALA A 204 2.39 13.22 14.03
C ALA A 204 2.33 14.56 14.79
N GLU A 205 2.51 14.55 16.11
CA GLU A 205 2.63 15.75 16.94
C GLU A 205 3.82 16.61 16.50
N LYS A 206 5.00 15.99 16.33
CA LYS A 206 6.20 16.68 15.84
C LYS A 206 6.00 17.26 14.43
N LEU A 207 5.29 16.57 13.55
CA LEU A 207 4.97 17.04 12.19
C LEU A 207 4.01 18.24 12.22
N ALA A 208 3.08 18.27 13.16
CA ALA A 208 2.12 19.37 13.32
C ALA A 208 2.70 20.62 14.03
N ALA A 209 3.86 20.46 14.69
CA ALA A 209 4.49 21.55 15.43
C ALA A 209 5.01 22.64 14.50
N VAL A 210 4.78 23.91 14.88
CA VAL A 210 5.38 25.07 14.19
C VAL A 210 6.83 25.21 14.67
N PRO A 211 7.82 25.23 13.79
CA PRO A 211 9.21 25.35 14.20
C PRO A 211 9.51 26.75 14.72
N ASP A 212 10.09 26.86 15.90
CA ASP A 212 10.56 28.12 16.45
C ASP A 212 11.87 28.60 15.81
N ARG A 213 12.74 27.67 15.43
CA ARG A 213 14.03 27.91 14.77
C ARG A 213 14.45 26.75 13.89
N GLY A 214 15.19 27.06 12.81
CA GLY A 214 15.72 26.06 11.88
C GLY A 214 14.71 25.54 10.86
N PRO A 215 15.06 24.53 10.08
CA PRO A 215 14.16 23.92 9.12
C PRO A 215 13.01 23.19 9.81
N ALA A 216 11.81 23.25 9.22
CA ALA A 216 10.65 22.52 9.70
C ALA A 216 10.89 21.01 9.57
N TYR A 217 10.34 20.23 10.52
CA TYR A 217 10.25 18.78 10.39
C TYR A 217 9.27 18.44 9.26
N SER A 218 9.78 17.85 8.20
CA SER A 218 9.02 17.66 6.98
C SER A 218 8.18 16.36 7.02
N LYS A 219 7.18 16.27 6.13
CA LYS A 219 6.44 15.04 5.93
C LYS A 219 7.35 13.88 5.51
N VAL A 220 8.43 14.16 4.74
CA VAL A 220 9.42 13.16 4.36
C VAL A 220 10.16 12.61 5.58
N ASP A 221 10.59 13.50 6.50
CA ASP A 221 11.24 13.09 7.75
C ASP A 221 10.30 12.24 8.60
N ALA A 222 9.03 12.67 8.72
CA ALA A 222 8.02 11.95 9.48
C ALA A 222 7.78 10.53 8.94
N VAL A 223 7.70 10.37 7.63
CA VAL A 223 7.45 9.05 7.02
C VAL A 223 8.70 8.16 7.10
N ARG A 224 9.91 8.73 7.00
CA ARG A 224 11.16 8.01 7.24
C ARG A 224 11.26 7.50 8.68
N ASP A 225 10.96 8.35 9.66
CA ASP A 225 10.97 7.97 11.08
C ASP A 225 9.92 6.88 11.36
N ALA A 226 8.75 6.98 10.76
CA ALA A 226 7.67 5.99 10.86
C ALA A 226 8.08 4.64 10.25
N ALA A 227 8.69 4.66 9.06
CA ALA A 227 9.16 3.46 8.37
C ALA A 227 10.30 2.78 9.15
N ALA A 228 11.28 3.55 9.64
CA ALA A 228 12.38 3.03 10.46
C ALA A 228 11.87 2.41 11.77
N ARG A 229 10.86 3.03 12.41
CA ARG A 229 10.26 2.55 13.68
C ARG A 229 9.45 1.27 13.48
N SER A 230 8.62 1.22 12.45
CA SER A 230 7.76 0.06 12.19
C SER A 230 8.46 -1.10 11.51
N GLY A 231 9.62 -0.86 10.89
CA GLY A 231 10.27 -1.83 10.01
C GLY A 231 9.52 -2.09 8.70
N ALA A 232 8.42 -1.37 8.44
CA ALA A 232 7.55 -1.52 7.28
C ALA A 232 7.72 -0.36 6.28
N VAL A 233 7.35 -0.59 5.03
CA VAL A 233 7.19 0.51 4.08
C VAL A 233 5.96 1.32 4.49
N VAL A 234 6.10 2.64 4.59
CA VAL A 234 4.99 3.55 4.92
C VAL A 234 4.68 4.44 3.74
N LEU A 235 3.44 4.40 3.27
CA LEU A 235 2.86 5.28 2.27
C LEU A 235 1.88 6.22 2.95
N PHE A 236 2.32 7.45 3.27
CA PHE A 236 1.47 8.45 3.91
C PHE A 236 0.68 9.22 2.86
N LYS A 237 -0.62 8.94 2.78
CA LYS A 237 -1.55 9.52 1.80
C LYS A 237 -1.73 11.03 1.99
N GLY A 238 -2.11 11.71 0.91
CA GLY A 238 -2.43 13.13 0.87
C GLY A 238 -2.12 13.74 -0.50
N PRO A 239 -2.36 15.05 -0.69
CA PRO A 239 -2.02 15.75 -1.93
C PRO A 239 -0.55 15.60 -2.31
N ASP A 240 0.32 15.51 -1.31
CA ASP A 240 1.73 15.14 -1.37
C ASP A 240 1.91 13.75 -0.73
N THR A 241 1.62 12.70 -1.42
CA THR A 241 1.85 11.34 -0.92
C THR A 241 3.34 11.07 -0.80
N VAL A 242 3.78 10.66 0.39
CA VAL A 242 5.17 10.31 0.68
C VAL A 242 5.27 8.82 0.96
N ILE A 243 6.23 8.15 0.33
CA ILE A 243 6.52 6.74 0.53
C ILE A 243 7.93 6.63 1.07
N ALA A 244 8.13 5.92 2.18
CA ALA A 244 9.47 5.63 2.71
C ALA A 244 9.65 4.14 3.01
N HIS A 245 10.85 3.67 2.78
CA HIS A 245 11.32 2.33 3.12
C HIS A 245 12.10 2.37 4.44
N PRO A 246 12.14 1.30 5.25
CA PRO A 246 12.88 1.26 6.51
C PRO A 246 14.38 1.59 6.40
N ASP A 247 14.98 1.39 5.23
CA ASP A 247 16.39 1.75 4.97
C ASP A 247 16.62 3.26 4.77
N GLY A 248 15.56 4.08 4.82
CA GLY A 248 15.60 5.54 4.70
C GLY A 248 15.40 6.08 3.28
N ARG A 249 15.31 5.25 2.25
CA ARG A 249 14.91 5.70 0.90
C ARG A 249 13.49 6.24 0.94
N ALA A 250 13.24 7.35 0.24
CA ALA A 250 11.92 7.93 0.17
C ALA A 250 11.60 8.46 -1.23
N SER A 251 10.30 8.48 -1.53
CA SER A 251 9.76 9.02 -2.78
C SER A 251 8.55 9.90 -2.46
N VAL A 252 8.35 10.95 -3.26
CA VAL A 252 7.23 11.89 -3.12
C VAL A 252 6.44 11.91 -4.42
N HIS A 253 5.13 11.79 -4.32
CA HIS A 253 4.19 12.05 -5.41
C HIS A 253 3.32 13.25 -5.03
N ALA A 254 3.44 14.35 -5.78
CA ALA A 254 2.67 15.56 -5.56
C ALA A 254 1.52 15.67 -6.58
N ALA A 255 0.29 15.48 -6.10
CA ALA A 255 -0.93 15.68 -6.88
C ALA A 255 -1.45 17.10 -6.70
N ILE A 256 -0.67 18.08 -7.16
CA ILE A 256 -0.94 19.53 -7.05
C ILE A 256 -1.12 20.16 -8.43
N ASP A 257 -1.69 21.34 -8.47
CA ASP A 257 -1.94 22.13 -9.69
C ASP A 257 -2.69 21.31 -10.77
N GLY A 258 -2.19 21.23 -11.98
CA GLY A 258 -2.80 20.51 -13.09
C GLY A 258 -2.87 18.95 -12.90
N ARG A 259 -2.19 18.43 -11.88
CA ARG A 259 -2.23 17.00 -11.52
C ARG A 259 -3.23 16.70 -10.40
N ALA A 260 -3.84 17.72 -9.82
CA ALA A 260 -4.84 17.53 -8.78
C ALA A 260 -6.11 16.88 -9.37
N VAL A 261 -6.60 15.85 -8.70
CA VAL A 261 -7.84 15.14 -9.03
C VAL A 261 -8.76 15.10 -7.81
N PRO A 262 -9.32 16.24 -7.41
CA PRO A 262 -10.02 16.38 -6.13
C PRO A 262 -11.25 15.50 -5.99
N TRP A 263 -11.84 15.04 -7.09
CA TRP A 263 -12.95 14.08 -7.07
C TRP A 263 -12.54 12.65 -6.67
N LEU A 264 -11.23 12.36 -6.58
CA LEU A 264 -10.73 11.12 -5.96
C LEU A 264 -10.82 11.13 -4.43
N ALA A 265 -11.00 12.29 -3.80
CA ALA A 265 -11.26 12.39 -2.35
C ALA A 265 -12.68 11.84 -2.06
N THR A 266 -12.83 10.54 -2.23
CA THR A 266 -14.08 9.81 -2.01
C THR A 266 -13.80 8.47 -1.35
N ALA A 267 -14.73 8.00 -0.54
CA ALA A 267 -14.59 6.74 0.17
C ALA A 267 -14.30 5.58 -0.80
N GLY A 268 -13.25 4.81 -0.51
CA GLY A 268 -12.82 3.67 -1.31
C GLY A 268 -11.88 3.99 -2.47
N ALA A 269 -11.57 5.27 -2.72
CA ALA A 269 -10.61 5.66 -3.76
C ALA A 269 -9.15 5.67 -3.27
N GLY A 270 -8.91 5.56 -1.95
CA GLY A 270 -7.57 5.64 -1.35
C GLY A 270 -7.06 7.09 -1.31
N ASP A 271 -7.89 7.96 -0.76
CA ASP A 271 -7.71 9.41 -0.59
C ASP A 271 -6.40 9.87 0.04
#